data_162d26bf7e6b099b721f4d0d5718d5f5
#
_entry.id   162d26bf7e6b099b721f4d0d5718d5f5
#
_cell.length_a   1.000
_cell.length_b   1.000
_cell.length_c   1.000
_cell.angle_alpha   90.00
_cell.angle_beta   90.00
_cell.angle_gamma   90.00
#
_symmetry.space_group_name_H-M   'P 1'
#
loop_
_entity.id
_entity.type
_entity.pdbx_description
1 polymer ?
#
loop_
_entity_poly.entity_id
_entity_poly.type
_entity_poly.pdbx_seq_one_letter_code
_entity_poly.pdbx_strand_id
1 'polypeptide(L)'
;MLIKQAPDIPSSQITPENLYWNRRSFIRAASGAALGIAGTATFGGTAGDLLAAPQSDLTDLRQSQFSTADAPNSYDEITSYNNFYEFGLQKEDPKRYAEELNIEPWSVRVEGHMNKPAANYTLEDILAPHPLEERIYRLRCVEAWSMIVPWVGFPLGDLLKRFEPTSRAKFVKFETLVRPAEFRGQRARNLQYPYVEGLRMDEAMNPLAILAVGLYGKTLLNQNGAPIRLVVPWKYGFKSIKSIVKIEFVEEEPRNTWNIAIPNEYGFYANVNPEVDHPRWSQASERRIGEFFRQRTQMFNGYGYQVASMYDGMDLAERY
;
A
#
# COMPACT_ATOMS: atom_id res chain seq x y z
N MET A 1 5.80 -21.67 31.73
CA MET A 1 5.30 -20.30 31.98
C MET A 1 4.33 -19.97 30.87
N LEU A 2 3.03 -19.90 31.15
CA LEU A 2 2.02 -19.51 30.16
C LEU A 2 2.07 -17.99 30.02
N ILE A 3 2.58 -17.48 28.92
CA ILE A 3 2.55 -16.04 28.57
C ILE A 3 1.11 -15.72 28.19
N LYS A 4 0.40 -15.04 29.08
CA LYS A 4 -0.94 -14.55 28.81
C LYS A 4 -0.82 -13.39 27.83
N GLN A 5 -1.26 -13.58 26.57
CA GLN A 5 -1.40 -12.49 25.60
C GLN A 5 -2.45 -11.50 26.13
N ALA A 6 -2.08 -10.25 26.27
CA ALA A 6 -3.06 -9.20 26.49
C ALA A 6 -3.88 -9.01 25.21
N PRO A 7 -5.21 -8.90 25.25
CA PRO A 7 -5.99 -8.58 24.06
C PRO A 7 -5.63 -7.19 23.57
N ASP A 8 -5.20 -7.07 22.33
CA ASP A 8 -4.76 -5.82 21.69
C ASP A 8 -5.86 -4.76 21.60
N ILE A 9 -7.14 -5.14 21.74
CA ILE A 9 -8.29 -4.24 21.55
C ILE A 9 -9.38 -4.60 22.57
N PRO A 10 -9.96 -3.59 23.29
CA PRO A 10 -11.12 -3.81 24.13
C PRO A 10 -12.30 -4.39 23.34
N SER A 11 -13.03 -5.34 23.91
CA SER A 11 -14.18 -5.98 23.27
C SER A 11 -15.29 -5.01 22.82
N SER A 12 -15.35 -3.82 23.41
CA SER A 12 -16.25 -2.71 23.02
C SER A 12 -15.87 -2.06 21.67
N GLN A 13 -14.69 -2.33 21.15
CA GLN A 13 -14.20 -1.81 19.87
C GLN A 13 -14.26 -2.85 18.74
N ILE A 14 -14.75 -4.05 19.02
CA ILE A 14 -14.89 -5.12 18.03
C ILE A 14 -16.25 -4.99 17.37
N THR A 15 -16.26 -4.73 16.06
CA THR A 15 -17.50 -4.77 15.27
C THR A 15 -18.02 -6.21 15.23
N PRO A 16 -19.29 -6.48 15.62
CA PRO A 16 -19.86 -7.81 15.55
C PRO A 16 -19.77 -8.41 14.13
N GLU A 17 -19.40 -9.66 14.03
CA GLU A 17 -19.20 -10.40 12.78
C GLU A 17 -20.42 -10.34 11.85
N ASN A 18 -21.63 -10.35 12.38
CA ASN A 18 -22.89 -10.24 11.62
C ASN A 18 -23.05 -8.88 10.90
N LEU A 19 -22.51 -7.80 11.44
CA LEU A 19 -22.51 -6.49 10.76
C LEU A 19 -21.51 -6.43 9.62
N TYR A 20 -20.38 -7.12 9.76
CA TYR A 20 -19.37 -7.25 8.69
C TYR A 20 -19.91 -8.06 7.51
N TRP A 21 -20.56 -9.20 7.76
CA TRP A 21 -21.15 -10.04 6.73
C TRP A 21 -22.35 -9.40 6.03
N ASN A 22 -23.17 -8.62 6.72
CA ASN A 22 -24.31 -7.92 6.13
C ASN A 22 -23.87 -6.83 5.13
N ARG A 23 -22.74 -6.18 5.33
CA ARG A 23 -22.19 -5.23 4.35
C ARG A 23 -21.73 -5.93 3.07
N ARG A 24 -21.13 -7.11 3.19
CA ARG A 24 -20.68 -7.92 2.05
C ARG A 24 -21.87 -8.45 1.23
N SER A 25 -22.96 -8.86 1.87
CA SER A 25 -24.19 -9.27 1.20
C SER A 25 -24.95 -8.10 0.57
N PHE A 26 -24.90 -6.92 1.17
CA PHE A 26 -25.49 -5.71 0.59
C PHE A 26 -24.77 -5.29 -0.70
N ILE A 27 -23.44 -5.37 -0.75
CA ILE A 27 -22.65 -5.08 -1.95
C ILE A 27 -22.95 -6.11 -3.05
N ARG A 28 -23.08 -7.40 -2.72
CA ARG A 28 -23.48 -8.45 -3.69
C ARG A 28 -24.89 -8.27 -4.23
N ALA A 29 -25.84 -7.83 -3.41
CA ALA A 29 -27.21 -7.57 -3.82
C ALA A 29 -27.34 -6.33 -4.73
N ALA A 30 -26.52 -5.30 -4.50
CA ALA A 30 -26.49 -4.11 -5.36
C ALA A 30 -25.89 -4.38 -6.75
N SER A 31 -24.97 -5.35 -6.86
CA SER A 31 -24.36 -5.75 -8.14
C SER A 31 -25.30 -6.65 -9.01
N GLY A 32 -26.28 -7.30 -8.40
CA GLY A 32 -27.22 -8.21 -9.10
C GLY A 32 -28.41 -7.53 -9.79
N ALA A 33 -28.63 -6.23 -9.55
CA ALA A 33 -29.82 -5.50 -10.06
C ALA A 33 -29.60 -4.78 -11.41
N ALA A 34 -28.42 -4.87 -12.02
CA ALA A 34 -28.07 -4.15 -13.26
C ALA A 34 -28.11 -4.99 -14.55
N LEU A 35 -28.73 -6.18 -14.55
CA LEU A 35 -28.93 -6.97 -15.75
C LEU A 35 -30.44 -6.99 -16.14
N GLY A 36 -30.81 -6.05 -16.96
CA GLY A 36 -32.11 -6.07 -17.62
C GLY A 36 -32.60 -4.73 -18.11
N ILE A 37 -32.06 -4.21 -19.22
CA ILE A 37 -32.82 -3.49 -20.26
C ILE A 37 -31.88 -3.40 -21.49
N ALA A 38 -32.17 -4.25 -22.48
CA ALA A 38 -31.67 -4.08 -23.83
C ALA A 38 -32.56 -3.04 -24.55
N GLY A 39 -32.00 -1.87 -24.83
CA GLY A 39 -32.66 -0.85 -25.62
C GLY A 39 -31.64 -0.24 -26.58
N THR A 40 -31.83 -0.47 -27.86
CA THR A 40 -31.06 0.13 -28.96
C THR A 40 -31.15 1.66 -28.94
N ALA A 41 -30.00 2.33 -28.88
CA ALA A 41 -29.90 3.75 -29.19
C ALA A 41 -28.63 4.04 -29.99
N THR A 42 -28.85 4.78 -31.06
CA THR A 42 -27.99 5.17 -32.15
C THR A 42 -26.83 6.06 -31.72
N PHE A 43 -25.72 5.89 -32.43
CA PHE A 43 -24.47 6.65 -32.34
C PHE A 43 -24.66 8.16 -32.51
N GLY A 44 -24.11 8.91 -31.55
CA GLY A 44 -23.78 10.33 -31.65
C GLY A 44 -22.58 10.57 -30.75
N GLY A 45 -21.36 10.34 -31.27
CA GLY A 45 -20.13 10.44 -30.51
C GLY A 45 -19.70 11.89 -30.28
N THR A 46 -19.43 12.22 -29.02
CA THR A 46 -18.48 13.27 -28.65
C THR A 46 -17.29 12.62 -27.96
N ALA A 47 -16.09 12.90 -28.48
CA ALA A 47 -14.82 12.44 -27.91
C ALA A 47 -14.67 13.00 -26.48
N GLY A 48 -14.61 12.12 -25.47
CA GLY A 48 -14.38 12.60 -24.11
C GLY A 48 -14.50 11.61 -22.96
N ASP A 49 -14.80 10.33 -23.18
CA ASP A 49 -14.83 9.34 -22.08
C ASP A 49 -13.84 8.21 -22.34
N LEU A 50 -12.55 8.49 -22.07
CA LEU A 50 -11.57 7.45 -21.79
C LEU A 50 -11.80 7.03 -20.32
N LEU A 51 -12.78 6.14 -20.11
CA LEU A 51 -13.06 5.56 -18.80
C LEU A 51 -11.84 4.72 -18.38
N ALA A 52 -11.34 4.98 -17.17
CA ALA A 52 -10.42 4.06 -16.50
C ALA A 52 -10.98 2.64 -16.57
N ALA A 53 -10.11 1.65 -16.77
CA ALA A 53 -10.54 0.24 -16.84
C ALA A 53 -11.42 -0.08 -15.61
N PRO A 54 -12.59 -0.69 -15.80
CA PRO A 54 -13.50 -0.97 -14.70
C PRO A 54 -12.83 -1.93 -13.72
N GLN A 55 -12.97 -1.65 -12.42
CA GLN A 55 -12.47 -2.56 -11.37
C GLN A 55 -13.13 -3.93 -11.54
N SER A 56 -12.30 -4.98 -11.46
CA SER A 56 -12.75 -6.38 -11.44
C SER A 56 -12.86 -6.88 -10.02
N ASP A 57 -13.86 -7.72 -9.75
CA ASP A 57 -13.99 -8.42 -8.48
C ASP A 57 -12.88 -9.48 -8.34
N LEU A 58 -12.24 -9.53 -7.17
CA LEU A 58 -11.27 -10.55 -6.82
C LEU A 58 -11.99 -11.65 -6.02
N THR A 59 -11.91 -12.87 -6.52
CA THR A 59 -12.56 -14.05 -5.93
C THR A 59 -11.57 -14.91 -5.15
N ASP A 60 -12.07 -15.88 -4.38
CA ASP A 60 -11.28 -16.87 -3.65
C ASP A 60 -10.28 -16.25 -2.64
N LEU A 61 -10.66 -15.13 -2.04
CA LEU A 61 -9.82 -14.44 -1.06
C LEU A 61 -9.75 -15.23 0.25
N ARG A 62 -8.52 -15.45 0.72
CA ARG A 62 -8.28 -16.04 2.04
C ARG A 62 -8.42 -14.98 3.12
N GLN A 63 -8.88 -15.40 4.30
CA GLN A 63 -8.85 -14.57 5.50
C GLN A 63 -7.44 -14.58 6.11
N SER A 64 -6.96 -13.43 6.54
CA SER A 64 -5.65 -13.31 7.15
C SER A 64 -5.73 -13.11 8.66
N GLN A 65 -4.87 -13.82 9.40
CA GLN A 65 -4.69 -13.62 10.85
C GLN A 65 -4.03 -12.28 11.21
N PHE A 66 -3.51 -11.55 10.22
CA PHE A 66 -2.82 -10.27 10.43
C PHE A 66 -3.74 -9.06 10.31
N SER A 67 -5.02 -9.26 10.05
CA SER A 67 -6.00 -8.17 10.00
C SER A 67 -6.22 -7.56 11.39
N THR A 68 -6.32 -6.22 11.46
CA THR A 68 -6.84 -5.55 12.66
C THR A 68 -8.35 -5.74 12.78
N ALA A 69 -8.87 -5.65 14.01
CA ALA A 69 -10.32 -5.64 14.27
C ALA A 69 -10.94 -4.25 14.07
N ASP A 70 -10.15 -3.22 13.77
CA ASP A 70 -10.64 -1.86 13.52
C ASP A 70 -11.57 -1.86 12.29
N ALA A 71 -12.63 -1.05 12.35
CA ALA A 71 -13.54 -0.89 11.21
C ALA A 71 -12.83 -0.17 10.06
N PRO A 72 -12.88 -0.71 8.82
CA PRO A 72 -12.32 -0.02 7.65
C PRO A 72 -12.98 1.34 7.43
N ASN A 73 -12.19 2.31 6.98
CA ASN A 73 -12.68 3.56 6.44
C ASN A 73 -13.63 3.32 5.26
N SER A 74 -14.46 4.28 4.91
CA SER A 74 -15.34 4.14 3.75
C SER A 74 -14.55 4.04 2.45
N TYR A 75 -15.13 3.41 1.44
CA TYR A 75 -14.54 3.31 0.11
C TYR A 75 -14.20 4.70 -0.47
N ASP A 76 -15.11 5.68 -0.31
CA ASP A 76 -14.90 7.03 -0.83
C ASP A 76 -13.71 7.73 -0.12
N GLU A 77 -13.57 7.62 1.20
CA GLU A 77 -12.42 8.18 1.91
C GLU A 77 -11.10 7.60 1.40
N ILE A 78 -11.02 6.28 1.23
CA ILE A 78 -9.78 5.62 0.79
C ILE A 78 -9.46 5.94 -0.68
N THR A 79 -10.45 6.11 -1.53
CA THR A 79 -10.24 6.32 -2.97
C THR A 79 -10.17 7.80 -3.37
N SER A 80 -10.50 8.74 -2.46
CA SER A 80 -10.49 10.18 -2.76
C SER A 80 -9.45 10.98 -1.98
N TYR A 81 -8.89 10.46 -0.89
CA TYR A 81 -7.90 11.14 -0.06
C TYR A 81 -6.56 10.41 -0.13
N ASN A 82 -5.70 10.78 -1.09
CA ASN A 82 -4.50 10.03 -1.40
C ASN A 82 -3.26 10.94 -1.47
N ASN A 83 -2.10 10.39 -1.08
CA ASN A 83 -0.80 10.94 -1.42
C ASN A 83 -0.20 10.11 -2.56
N PHE A 84 -0.23 10.64 -3.77
CA PHE A 84 0.42 10.04 -4.93
C PHE A 84 0.95 11.18 -5.80
N TYR A 85 2.16 11.62 -5.48
CA TYR A 85 2.75 12.87 -5.99
C TYR A 85 2.99 12.85 -7.50
N GLU A 86 3.03 11.68 -8.10
CA GLU A 86 3.07 11.47 -9.55
C GLU A 86 1.84 12.04 -10.25
N PHE A 87 0.68 12.10 -9.57
CA PHE A 87 -0.52 12.76 -10.10
C PHE A 87 -0.67 14.21 -9.67
N GLY A 88 -0.15 14.58 -8.50
CA GLY A 88 -0.23 15.96 -7.99
C GLY A 88 0.00 16.05 -6.49
N LEU A 89 -0.05 17.26 -5.94
CA LEU A 89 0.29 17.55 -4.55
C LEU A 89 -0.92 17.57 -3.62
N GLN A 90 -2.13 17.79 -4.16
CA GLN A 90 -3.36 17.80 -3.36
C GLN A 90 -3.87 16.37 -3.14
N LYS A 91 -4.61 16.17 -2.06
CA LYS A 91 -5.13 14.82 -1.70
C LYS A 91 -6.14 14.29 -2.71
N GLU A 92 -6.83 15.19 -3.41
CA GLU A 92 -7.84 14.89 -4.42
C GLU A 92 -7.25 14.75 -5.83
N ASP A 93 -6.02 15.21 -6.05
CA ASP A 93 -5.37 15.16 -7.36
C ASP A 93 -5.25 13.72 -7.91
N PRO A 94 -4.86 12.70 -7.10
CA PRO A 94 -4.80 11.35 -7.61
C PRO A 94 -6.15 10.85 -8.14
N LYS A 95 -7.25 11.06 -7.41
CA LYS A 95 -8.59 10.68 -7.90
C LYS A 95 -8.95 11.41 -9.20
N ARG A 96 -8.59 12.68 -9.32
CA ARG A 96 -8.94 13.53 -10.48
C ARG A 96 -8.15 13.17 -11.74
N TYR A 97 -6.90 12.75 -11.61
CA TYR A 97 -5.98 12.63 -12.75
C TYR A 97 -5.51 11.19 -13.01
N ALA A 98 -5.87 10.25 -12.17
CA ALA A 98 -5.39 8.87 -12.29
C ALA A 98 -5.98 8.11 -13.50
N GLU A 99 -7.07 8.59 -14.08
CA GLU A 99 -7.67 8.00 -15.28
C GLU A 99 -6.72 8.05 -16.50
N GLU A 100 -5.77 8.99 -16.50
CA GLU A 100 -4.76 9.10 -17.57
C GLU A 100 -3.76 7.94 -17.59
N LEU A 101 -3.64 7.16 -16.49
CA LEU A 101 -2.66 6.08 -16.36
C LEU A 101 -3.18 4.78 -16.98
N ASN A 102 -2.48 4.30 -18.00
CA ASN A 102 -2.69 2.96 -18.54
C ASN A 102 -1.87 1.92 -17.77
N ILE A 103 -2.55 0.92 -17.21
CA ILE A 103 -1.95 -0.17 -16.43
C ILE A 103 -1.91 -1.52 -17.17
N GLU A 104 -2.33 -1.57 -18.43
CA GLU A 104 -2.33 -2.80 -19.23
C GLU A 104 -1.59 -2.59 -20.58
N PRO A 105 -0.62 -3.45 -20.95
CA PRO A 105 -0.04 -4.52 -20.13
C PRO A 105 0.92 -4.00 -19.06
N TRP A 106 1.10 -4.76 -17.96
CA TRP A 106 2.03 -4.41 -16.90
C TRP A 106 3.09 -5.48 -16.69
N SER A 107 4.31 -5.04 -16.45
CA SER A 107 5.41 -5.93 -16.08
C SER A 107 6.30 -5.30 -15.01
N VAL A 108 6.91 -6.16 -14.20
CA VAL A 108 7.87 -5.78 -13.18
C VAL A 108 9.21 -6.44 -13.49
N ARG A 109 10.25 -5.62 -13.60
CA ARG A 109 11.61 -6.13 -13.71
C ARG A 109 12.12 -6.57 -12.36
N VAL A 110 12.67 -7.78 -12.29
CA VAL A 110 13.33 -8.28 -11.08
C VAL A 110 14.78 -8.57 -11.41
N GLU A 111 15.70 -8.01 -10.58
CA GLU A 111 17.14 -8.12 -10.82
C GLU A 111 17.97 -7.97 -9.53
N GLY A 112 19.30 -7.99 -9.63
CA GLY A 112 20.24 -7.77 -8.53
C GLY A 112 20.84 -9.05 -7.97
N HIS A 113 21.11 -9.08 -6.67
CA HIS A 113 21.80 -10.18 -6.00
C HIS A 113 20.86 -11.38 -5.74
N MET A 114 20.57 -12.15 -6.80
CA MET A 114 19.73 -13.34 -6.80
C MET A 114 20.31 -14.44 -7.69
N ASN A 115 19.90 -15.70 -7.48
CA ASN A 115 20.36 -16.83 -8.28
C ASN A 115 19.57 -17.01 -9.59
N LYS A 116 18.35 -16.49 -9.66
CA LYS A 116 17.55 -16.50 -10.89
C LYS A 116 18.03 -15.40 -11.86
N PRO A 117 17.94 -15.62 -13.18
CA PRO A 117 18.28 -14.58 -14.16
C PRO A 117 17.38 -13.34 -13.99
N ALA A 118 17.96 -12.15 -14.20
CA ALA A 118 17.21 -10.92 -14.27
C ALA A 118 16.23 -10.94 -15.45
N ALA A 119 14.94 -10.68 -15.20
CA ALA A 119 13.90 -10.73 -16.21
C ALA A 119 12.75 -9.77 -15.91
N ASN A 120 11.93 -9.51 -16.93
CA ASN A 120 10.63 -8.87 -16.77
C ASN A 120 9.57 -9.97 -16.56
N TYR A 121 8.77 -9.81 -15.53
CA TYR A 121 7.65 -10.70 -15.21
C TYR A 121 6.35 -9.94 -15.43
N THR A 122 5.40 -10.53 -16.15
CA THR A 122 4.08 -9.93 -16.29
C THR A 122 3.37 -9.92 -14.94
N LEU A 123 2.33 -9.10 -14.80
CA LEU A 123 1.54 -9.09 -13.57
C LEU A 123 0.96 -10.47 -13.28
N GLU A 124 0.51 -11.16 -14.33
CA GLU A 124 -0.04 -12.53 -14.26
C GLU A 124 1.00 -13.53 -13.74
N ASP A 125 2.26 -13.46 -14.24
CA ASP A 125 3.36 -14.31 -13.77
C ASP A 125 3.67 -14.09 -12.28
N ILE A 126 3.49 -12.86 -11.81
CA ILE A 126 3.68 -12.51 -10.41
C ILE A 126 2.53 -13.06 -9.56
N LEU A 127 1.29 -12.94 -10.03
CA LEU A 127 0.09 -13.30 -9.26
C LEU A 127 -0.19 -14.80 -9.24
N ALA A 128 -0.02 -15.50 -10.37
CA ALA A 128 -0.47 -16.88 -10.55
C ALA A 128 -0.05 -17.86 -9.43
N PRO A 129 1.18 -17.82 -8.87
CA PRO A 129 1.57 -18.75 -7.81
C PRO A 129 1.14 -18.34 -6.40
N HIS A 130 0.55 -17.15 -6.22
CA HIS A 130 0.26 -16.60 -4.92
C HIS A 130 -1.25 -16.49 -4.68
N PRO A 131 -1.80 -17.25 -3.71
CA PRO A 131 -3.18 -17.07 -3.31
C PRO A 131 -3.35 -15.67 -2.68
N LEU A 132 -4.41 -14.98 -3.09
CA LEU A 132 -4.70 -13.66 -2.56
C LEU A 132 -5.41 -13.78 -1.21
N GLU A 133 -5.10 -12.84 -0.33
CA GLU A 133 -5.74 -12.71 0.97
C GLU A 133 -6.19 -11.27 1.24
N GLU A 134 -7.28 -11.11 1.97
CA GLU A 134 -7.73 -9.81 2.46
C GLU A 134 -7.01 -9.48 3.76
N ARG A 135 -6.44 -8.27 3.82
CA ARG A 135 -5.73 -7.74 4.97
C ARG A 135 -6.27 -6.37 5.37
N ILE A 136 -6.96 -6.31 6.49
CA ILE A 136 -7.43 -5.05 7.05
C ILE A 136 -6.30 -4.44 7.86
N TYR A 137 -5.66 -3.41 7.32
CA TYR A 137 -4.48 -2.81 7.92
C TYR A 137 -4.67 -1.35 8.29
N ARG A 138 -4.02 -0.95 9.39
CA ARG A 138 -3.81 0.46 9.73
C ARG A 138 -2.81 1.06 8.74
N LEU A 139 -3.12 2.23 8.23
CA LEU A 139 -2.24 3.08 7.43
C LEU A 139 -1.99 4.37 8.20
N ARG A 140 -0.73 4.75 8.42
CA ARG A 140 -0.34 5.99 9.09
C ARG A 140 0.54 6.83 8.15
N CYS A 141 0.07 8.01 7.80
CA CYS A 141 0.86 8.97 7.05
C CYS A 141 1.78 9.78 7.98
N VAL A 142 2.97 10.12 7.51
CA VAL A 142 3.87 11.02 8.23
C VAL A 142 3.22 12.39 8.52
N GLU A 143 2.26 12.82 7.73
CA GLU A 143 1.46 14.05 7.92
C GLU A 143 0.43 13.97 9.07
N ALA A 144 0.55 13.01 9.98
CA ALA A 144 -0.28 12.83 11.16
C ALA A 144 -1.78 12.60 10.88
N TRP A 145 -2.11 11.87 9.83
CA TRP A 145 -3.42 11.29 9.58
C TRP A 145 -3.34 9.79 9.34
N SER A 146 -4.44 9.08 9.49
CA SER A 146 -4.49 7.62 9.35
C SER A 146 -5.80 7.13 8.74
N MET A 147 -5.77 5.89 8.26
CA MET A 147 -6.92 5.14 7.74
C MET A 147 -6.82 3.67 8.15
N ILE A 148 -7.93 2.96 8.07
CA ILE A 148 -8.00 1.50 8.08
C ILE A 148 -8.39 1.05 6.69
N VAL A 149 -7.53 0.25 6.04
CA VAL A 149 -7.70 -0.09 4.63
C VAL A 149 -7.76 -1.61 4.46
N PRO A 150 -8.83 -2.15 3.85
CA PRO A 150 -8.96 -3.58 3.55
C PRO A 150 -8.26 -3.88 2.21
N TRP A 151 -6.95 -4.08 2.28
CA TRP A 151 -6.14 -4.47 1.12
C TRP A 151 -6.40 -5.90 0.69
N VAL A 152 -6.23 -6.17 -0.59
CA VAL A 152 -6.14 -7.53 -1.13
C VAL A 152 -4.75 -7.70 -1.76
N GLY A 153 -4.04 -8.75 -1.36
CA GLY A 153 -2.70 -9.01 -1.84
C GLY A 153 -2.12 -10.30 -1.31
N PHE A 154 -0.80 -10.41 -1.32
CA PHE A 154 -0.06 -11.57 -0.86
C PHE A 154 1.27 -11.13 -0.23
N PRO A 155 1.91 -11.98 0.66
CA PRO A 155 3.16 -11.61 1.30
C PRO A 155 4.28 -11.32 0.31
N LEU A 156 4.96 -10.17 0.44
CA LEU A 156 6.12 -9.81 -0.38
C LEU A 156 7.21 -10.89 -0.31
N GLY A 157 7.49 -11.39 0.89
CA GLY A 157 8.52 -12.40 1.11
C GLY A 157 8.31 -13.67 0.28
N ASP A 158 7.07 -14.04 -0.04
CA ASP A 158 6.79 -15.23 -0.85
C ASP A 158 7.16 -15.00 -2.33
N LEU A 159 6.98 -13.79 -2.85
CA LEU A 159 7.51 -13.43 -4.17
C LEU A 159 9.04 -13.45 -4.16
N LEU A 160 9.67 -12.81 -3.17
CA LEU A 160 11.13 -12.67 -3.13
C LEU A 160 11.85 -14.02 -3.07
N LYS A 161 11.32 -14.99 -2.33
CA LYS A 161 11.87 -16.36 -2.23
C LYS A 161 11.99 -17.05 -3.59
N ARG A 162 11.09 -16.76 -4.55
CA ARG A 162 11.11 -17.35 -5.91
C ARG A 162 12.38 -16.99 -6.67
N PHE A 163 12.99 -15.86 -6.36
CA PHE A 163 14.18 -15.35 -7.02
C PHE A 163 15.49 -15.82 -6.38
N GLU A 164 15.39 -16.54 -5.24
CA GLU A 164 16.55 -17.09 -4.54
C GLU A 164 17.60 -16.01 -4.23
N PRO A 165 17.25 -14.98 -3.39
CA PRO A 165 18.19 -13.92 -3.06
C PRO A 165 19.46 -14.49 -2.42
N THR A 166 20.62 -14.01 -2.82
CA THR A 166 21.91 -14.45 -2.30
C THR A 166 22.22 -13.78 -0.95
N SER A 167 23.28 -14.22 -0.27
CA SER A 167 23.72 -13.60 1.00
C SER A 167 24.15 -12.12 0.84
N ARG A 168 24.39 -11.66 -0.38
CA ARG A 168 24.68 -10.25 -0.71
C ARG A 168 23.42 -9.38 -0.78
N ALA A 169 22.25 -9.96 -0.92
CA ALA A 169 20.99 -9.23 -0.88
C ALA A 169 20.70 -8.80 0.57
N LYS A 170 21.07 -7.58 0.94
CA LYS A 170 20.83 -7.00 2.26
C LYS A 170 19.56 -6.15 2.29
N PHE A 171 19.20 -5.59 1.14
CA PHE A 171 18.03 -4.74 0.95
C PHE A 171 17.29 -5.11 -0.32
N VAL A 172 16.03 -4.72 -0.36
CA VAL A 172 15.18 -4.76 -1.55
C VAL A 172 14.82 -3.32 -1.92
N LYS A 173 15.16 -2.92 -3.14
CA LYS A 173 14.86 -1.61 -3.71
C LYS A 173 13.69 -1.74 -4.69
N PHE A 174 12.82 -0.74 -4.69
CA PHE A 174 11.65 -0.67 -5.57
C PHE A 174 11.65 0.64 -6.35
N GLU A 175 11.12 0.62 -7.57
CA GLU A 175 10.93 1.81 -8.39
C GLU A 175 9.51 1.87 -8.96
N THR A 176 8.92 3.07 -8.93
CA THR A 176 7.64 3.39 -9.58
C THR A 176 7.84 3.66 -11.06
N LEU A 177 6.81 3.43 -11.85
CA LEU A 177 6.75 3.76 -13.27
C LEU A 177 7.08 5.25 -13.53
N VAL A 178 7.94 5.48 -14.53
CA VAL A 178 8.19 6.83 -15.06
C VAL A 178 7.48 6.96 -16.41
N ARG A 179 6.42 7.74 -16.44
CA ARG A 179 5.63 7.99 -17.64
C ARG A 179 4.99 9.40 -17.57
N PRO A 180 5.79 10.47 -17.79
CA PRO A 180 5.33 11.86 -17.58
C PRO A 180 4.14 12.27 -18.42
N ALA A 181 3.84 11.57 -19.53
CA ALA A 181 2.65 11.80 -20.32
C ALA A 181 1.36 11.48 -19.53
N GLU A 182 1.40 10.43 -18.70
CA GLU A 182 0.28 9.91 -17.91
C GLU A 182 0.34 10.36 -16.44
N PHE A 183 1.54 10.66 -15.92
CA PHE A 183 1.76 11.18 -14.58
C PHE A 183 2.10 12.67 -14.59
N ARG A 184 1.11 13.52 -14.39
CA ARG A 184 1.25 14.99 -14.43
C ARG A 184 2.28 15.53 -13.43
N GLY A 185 2.33 14.96 -12.21
CA GLY A 185 3.24 15.38 -11.16
C GLY A 185 4.71 15.12 -11.52
N GLN A 186 5.01 14.11 -12.35
CA GLN A 186 6.36 13.84 -12.83
C GLN A 186 6.91 14.98 -13.73
N ARG A 187 6.03 15.79 -14.34
CA ARG A 187 6.43 16.98 -15.12
C ARG A 187 6.77 18.18 -14.22
N ALA A 188 6.20 18.22 -13.02
CA ALA A 188 6.32 19.35 -12.11
C ALA A 188 7.68 19.46 -11.38
N ARG A 189 8.55 18.45 -11.50
CA ARG A 189 9.89 18.37 -10.87
C ARG A 189 9.90 18.58 -9.36
N ASN A 190 8.80 18.27 -8.68
CA ASN A 190 8.68 18.40 -7.22
C ASN A 190 9.52 17.36 -6.47
N LEU A 191 9.73 16.21 -7.10
CA LEU A 191 10.56 15.11 -6.62
C LEU A 191 11.43 14.60 -7.76
N GLN A 192 12.45 13.81 -7.43
CA GLN A 192 13.18 13.02 -8.42
C GLN A 192 12.37 11.76 -8.75
N TYR A 193 12.27 11.45 -10.04
CA TYR A 193 11.62 10.23 -10.53
C TYR A 193 12.64 9.37 -11.27
N PRO A 194 12.54 8.01 -11.23
CA PRO A 194 11.47 7.25 -10.57
C PRO A 194 11.37 7.53 -9.08
N TYR A 195 10.17 7.40 -8.52
CA TYR A 195 10.04 7.31 -7.08
C TYR A 195 10.67 5.99 -6.61
N VAL A 196 11.56 6.07 -5.64
CA VAL A 196 12.35 4.95 -5.14
C VAL A 196 12.07 4.73 -3.66
N GLU A 197 11.90 3.49 -3.29
CA GLU A 197 11.84 3.05 -1.90
C GLU A 197 12.67 1.79 -1.66
N GLY A 198 12.98 1.54 -0.39
CA GLY A 198 13.72 0.36 0.02
C GLY A 198 13.28 -0.19 1.36
N LEU A 199 13.52 -1.49 1.54
CA LEU A 199 13.37 -2.22 2.80
C LEU A 199 14.64 -3.02 3.07
N ARG A 200 14.98 -3.21 4.34
CA ARG A 200 15.92 -4.28 4.69
C ARG A 200 15.33 -5.63 4.30
N MET A 201 16.19 -6.63 4.07
CA MET A 201 15.72 -7.96 3.68
C MET A 201 14.82 -8.59 4.74
N ASP A 202 15.10 -8.45 6.03
CA ASP A 202 14.26 -8.97 7.11
C ASP A 202 12.88 -8.29 7.17
N GLU A 203 12.82 -6.97 6.92
CA GLU A 203 11.56 -6.23 6.80
C GLU A 203 10.74 -6.71 5.59
N ALA A 204 11.41 -6.88 4.44
CA ALA A 204 10.77 -7.35 3.21
C ALA A 204 10.28 -8.82 3.32
N MET A 205 10.94 -9.62 4.15
CA MET A 205 10.56 -11.02 4.42
C MET A 205 9.54 -11.17 5.55
N ASN A 206 9.24 -10.08 6.28
CA ASN A 206 8.22 -10.12 7.33
C ASN A 206 6.83 -10.33 6.72
N PRO A 207 6.01 -11.26 7.26
CA PRO A 207 4.71 -11.60 6.67
C PRO A 207 3.70 -10.46 6.66
N LEU A 208 3.93 -9.37 7.42
CA LEU A 208 3.09 -8.16 7.35
C LEU A 208 3.35 -7.32 6.10
N ALA A 209 4.55 -7.38 5.50
CA ALA A 209 4.83 -6.69 4.23
C ALA A 209 4.14 -7.44 3.08
N ILE A 210 3.24 -6.77 2.38
CA ILE A 210 2.49 -7.37 1.26
C ILE A 210 2.65 -6.58 -0.02
N LEU A 211 2.52 -7.28 -1.15
CA LEU A 211 2.19 -6.67 -2.42
C LEU A 211 0.67 -6.68 -2.57
N ALA A 212 0.07 -5.49 -2.56
CA ALA A 212 -1.35 -5.32 -2.73
C ALA A 212 -1.70 -5.09 -4.19
N VAL A 213 -2.75 -5.76 -4.65
CA VAL A 213 -3.31 -5.68 -6.01
C VAL A 213 -4.79 -5.34 -6.00
N GLY A 214 -5.37 -5.19 -4.80
CA GLY A 214 -6.77 -4.85 -4.62
C GLY A 214 -7.06 -4.18 -3.29
N LEU A 215 -8.28 -3.70 -3.20
CA LEU A 215 -8.91 -3.19 -1.98
C LEU A 215 -10.43 -3.42 -2.04
N TYR A 216 -11.05 -3.68 -0.89
CA TYR A 216 -12.49 -3.99 -0.80
C TYR A 216 -12.93 -5.15 -1.72
N GLY A 217 -12.08 -6.17 -1.90
CA GLY A 217 -12.36 -7.33 -2.75
C GLY A 217 -12.33 -7.04 -4.25
N LYS A 218 -11.84 -5.87 -4.68
CA LYS A 218 -11.73 -5.46 -6.10
C LYS A 218 -10.29 -5.10 -6.45
N THR A 219 -9.94 -5.14 -7.73
CA THR A 219 -8.64 -4.66 -8.22
C THR A 219 -8.38 -3.21 -7.80
N LEU A 220 -7.10 -2.84 -7.65
CA LEU A 220 -6.72 -1.48 -7.26
C LEU A 220 -7.18 -0.46 -8.30
N LEU A 221 -7.60 0.71 -7.81
CA LEU A 221 -7.70 1.91 -8.63
C LEU A 221 -6.33 2.54 -8.84
N ASN A 222 -6.17 3.27 -9.93
CA ASN A 222 -4.93 3.95 -10.28
C ASN A 222 -4.45 4.89 -9.17
N GLN A 223 -5.36 5.70 -8.58
CA GLN A 223 -5.05 6.60 -7.46
C GLN A 223 -4.60 5.87 -6.18
N ASN A 224 -4.92 4.59 -6.05
CA ASN A 224 -4.49 3.76 -4.93
C ASN A 224 -3.21 2.98 -5.20
N GLY A 225 -2.60 3.16 -6.39
CA GLY A 225 -1.29 2.58 -6.74
C GLY A 225 -1.35 1.34 -7.62
N ALA A 226 -2.41 1.22 -8.47
CA ALA A 226 -2.54 0.12 -9.42
C ALA A 226 -1.32 -0.03 -10.34
N PRO A 227 -1.14 -1.25 -10.92
CA PRO A 227 -1.88 -2.47 -10.63
C PRO A 227 -1.31 -3.23 -9.43
N ILE A 228 -0.09 -2.86 -8.95
CA ILE A 228 0.60 -3.51 -7.84
C ILE A 228 1.37 -2.48 -7.02
N ARG A 229 1.23 -2.56 -5.70
CA ARG A 229 1.89 -1.68 -4.76
C ARG A 229 2.39 -2.42 -3.52
N LEU A 230 3.38 -1.84 -2.84
CA LEU A 230 3.80 -2.27 -1.51
C LEU A 230 2.85 -1.73 -0.43
N VAL A 231 2.64 -2.54 0.62
CA VAL A 231 2.02 -2.10 1.88
C VAL A 231 2.83 -2.64 3.05
N VAL A 232 3.33 -1.70 3.88
CA VAL A 232 4.13 -1.98 5.08
C VAL A 232 3.46 -1.28 6.26
N PRO A 233 2.56 -1.96 7.01
CA PRO A 233 1.63 -1.29 7.91
C PRO A 233 2.26 -0.63 9.13
N TRP A 234 3.45 -1.04 9.56
CA TRP A 234 4.16 -0.47 10.72
C TRP A 234 5.04 0.74 10.38
N LYS A 235 5.17 1.06 9.09
CA LYS A 235 5.95 2.20 8.59
C LYS A 235 5.03 3.32 8.12
N TYR A 236 5.55 4.55 8.07
CA TYR A 236 4.82 5.65 7.47
C TYR A 236 4.48 5.37 6.00
N GLY A 237 3.30 5.83 5.57
CA GLY A 237 2.69 5.46 4.29
C GLY A 237 3.53 5.73 3.04
N PHE A 238 4.50 6.65 3.09
CA PHE A 238 5.37 6.92 1.95
C PHE A 238 6.32 5.76 1.62
N LYS A 239 6.62 4.87 2.59
CA LYS A 239 7.37 3.62 2.36
C LYS A 239 6.62 2.62 1.50
N SER A 240 5.31 2.74 1.43
CA SER A 240 4.43 1.85 0.68
C SER A 240 4.33 2.31 -0.78
N ILE A 241 5.41 2.13 -1.53
CA ILE A 241 5.58 2.54 -2.94
C ILE A 241 4.49 1.96 -3.84
N LYS A 242 4.06 2.74 -4.85
CA LYS A 242 2.91 2.49 -5.73
C LYS A 242 3.35 2.21 -7.17
N SER A 243 2.49 1.52 -7.93
CA SER A 243 2.70 1.29 -9.37
C SER A 243 4.11 0.80 -9.69
N ILE A 244 4.48 -0.31 -9.01
CA ILE A 244 5.84 -0.86 -9.03
C ILE A 244 6.16 -1.43 -10.41
N VAL A 245 7.32 -1.06 -10.98
CA VAL A 245 7.85 -1.61 -12.24
C VAL A 245 9.22 -2.27 -12.07
N LYS A 246 9.84 -2.12 -10.88
CA LYS A 246 11.13 -2.72 -10.61
C LYS A 246 11.29 -3.15 -9.16
N ILE A 247 11.88 -4.34 -8.97
CA ILE A 247 12.32 -4.89 -7.70
C ILE A 247 13.79 -5.30 -7.87
N GLU A 248 14.67 -4.78 -7.03
CA GLU A 248 16.11 -4.98 -7.14
C GLU A 248 16.69 -5.44 -5.80
N PHE A 249 17.41 -6.56 -5.79
CA PHE A 249 18.15 -7.03 -4.62
C PHE A 249 19.51 -6.35 -4.56
N VAL A 250 19.74 -5.54 -3.53
CA VAL A 250 20.98 -4.74 -3.40
C VAL A 250 21.72 -5.04 -2.11
N GLU A 251 23.04 -4.81 -2.11
CA GLU A 251 23.89 -5.04 -0.95
C GLU A 251 23.92 -3.82 -0.03
N GLU A 252 23.91 -2.62 -0.62
CA GLU A 252 23.96 -1.36 0.10
C GLU A 252 22.54 -0.81 0.34
N GLU A 253 22.38 -0.04 1.42
CA GLU A 253 21.13 0.66 1.74
C GLU A 253 20.78 1.63 0.61
N PRO A 254 19.64 1.44 -0.09
CA PRO A 254 19.28 2.30 -1.19
C PRO A 254 18.79 3.66 -0.68
N ARG A 255 19.22 4.73 -1.32
CA ARG A 255 18.66 6.06 -1.04
C ARG A 255 17.23 6.12 -1.55
N ASN A 256 16.29 6.49 -0.70
CA ASN A 256 14.90 6.67 -1.08
C ASN A 256 14.61 8.12 -1.52
N THR A 257 13.50 8.31 -2.24
CA THR A 257 13.14 9.60 -2.84
C THR A 257 13.02 10.72 -1.83
N TRP A 258 12.34 10.49 -0.69
CA TRP A 258 12.16 11.52 0.33
C TRP A 258 13.44 11.85 1.07
N ASN A 259 14.27 10.86 1.37
CA ASN A 259 15.58 11.10 1.98
C ASN A 259 16.51 11.89 1.05
N ILE A 260 16.42 11.67 -0.27
CA ILE A 260 17.19 12.48 -1.24
C ILE A 260 16.67 13.92 -1.27
N ALA A 261 15.35 14.11 -1.25
CA ALA A 261 14.72 15.41 -1.37
C ALA A 261 14.90 16.27 -0.10
N ILE A 262 14.67 15.69 1.07
CA ILE A 262 14.70 16.40 2.37
C ILE A 262 15.29 15.47 3.44
N PRO A 263 16.62 15.27 3.46
CA PRO A 263 17.31 14.29 4.32
C PRO A 263 17.15 14.56 5.82
N ASN A 264 16.88 15.81 6.20
CA ASN A 264 16.69 16.19 7.61
C ASN A 264 15.28 15.91 8.14
N GLU A 265 14.34 15.52 7.27
CA GLU A 265 12.95 15.25 7.63
C GLU A 265 12.54 13.79 7.42
N TYR A 266 13.26 13.04 6.56
CA TYR A 266 12.88 11.69 6.16
C TYR A 266 14.08 10.74 6.20
N GLY A 267 14.01 9.75 7.08
CA GLY A 267 14.99 8.68 7.20
C GLY A 267 14.66 7.47 6.31
N PHE A 268 15.55 6.49 6.32
CA PHE A 268 15.37 5.25 5.55
C PHE A 268 14.29 4.35 6.15
N TYR A 269 14.32 4.15 7.46
CA TYR A 269 13.43 3.19 8.13
C TYR A 269 11.99 3.65 8.16
N ALA A 270 11.76 4.90 8.51
CA ALA A 270 10.44 5.53 8.54
C ALA A 270 9.38 4.70 9.30
N ASN A 271 9.79 4.09 10.41
CA ASN A 271 8.89 3.40 11.31
C ASN A 271 7.95 4.39 12.00
N VAL A 272 6.69 4.06 12.16
CA VAL A 272 5.77 4.90 12.91
C VAL A 272 6.23 4.96 14.37
N ASN A 273 6.66 6.15 14.80
CA ASN A 273 7.19 6.39 16.14
C ASN A 273 6.57 7.66 16.72
N PRO A 274 5.70 7.55 17.75
CA PRO A 274 5.07 8.70 18.41
C PRO A 274 6.04 9.54 19.25
N GLU A 275 7.25 9.03 19.53
CA GLU A 275 8.25 9.69 20.39
C GLU A 275 9.26 10.49 19.58
N VAL A 276 9.25 10.38 18.25
CA VAL A 276 10.11 11.12 17.33
C VAL A 276 9.26 12.01 16.45
N ASP A 277 9.26 13.30 16.76
CA ASP A 277 8.48 14.29 16.02
C ASP A 277 9.10 14.59 14.65
N HIS A 278 8.26 14.89 13.67
CA HIS A 278 8.69 15.51 12.43
C HIS A 278 9.14 16.95 12.75
N PRO A 279 10.17 17.52 12.07
CA PRO A 279 10.65 18.89 12.38
C PRO A 279 9.57 19.98 12.34
N ARG A 280 8.45 19.74 11.67
CA ARG A 280 7.36 20.71 11.49
C ARG A 280 6.08 20.42 12.27
N TRP A 281 5.90 19.21 12.82
CA TRP A 281 4.70 18.81 13.58
C TRP A 281 4.97 17.60 14.47
N SER A 282 4.12 17.44 15.48
CA SER A 282 4.21 16.29 16.39
C SER A 282 3.62 15.01 15.78
N GLN A 283 4.29 13.89 16.07
CA GLN A 283 3.86 12.55 15.72
C GLN A 283 3.12 11.83 16.84
N ALA A 284 3.01 12.45 18.03
CA ALA A 284 2.39 11.83 19.20
C ALA A 284 0.89 11.53 19.02
N SER A 285 0.22 12.21 18.10
CA SER A 285 -1.19 12.01 17.81
C SER A 285 -1.50 12.07 16.33
N GLU A 286 -2.58 11.39 15.93
CA GLU A 286 -3.04 11.30 14.56
C GLU A 286 -4.54 11.56 14.45
N ARG A 287 -4.99 12.00 13.28
CA ARG A 287 -6.40 12.11 12.94
C ARG A 287 -6.79 10.95 12.02
N ARG A 288 -7.67 10.07 12.48
CA ARG A 288 -8.31 9.10 11.59
C ARG A 288 -9.24 9.86 10.63
N ILE A 289 -9.05 9.62 9.31
CA ILE A 289 -9.94 10.23 8.30
C ILE A 289 -11.37 9.76 8.58
N GLY A 290 -12.34 10.67 8.47
CA GLY A 290 -13.73 10.43 8.83
C GLY A 290 -14.06 10.65 10.31
N GLU A 291 -13.07 10.75 11.19
CA GLU A 291 -13.28 11.00 12.62
C GLU A 291 -13.02 12.46 13.00
N PHE A 292 -13.77 12.93 14.00
CA PHE A 292 -13.65 14.31 14.48
C PHE A 292 -12.46 14.53 15.41
N PHE A 293 -12.22 13.58 16.32
CA PHE A 293 -11.15 13.69 17.31
C PHE A 293 -9.85 13.04 16.86
N ARG A 294 -8.72 13.61 17.33
CA ARG A 294 -7.42 12.97 17.21
C ARG A 294 -7.30 11.85 18.25
N GLN A 295 -6.55 10.81 17.87
CA GLN A 295 -6.18 9.71 18.75
C GLN A 295 -4.67 9.68 18.97
N ARG A 296 -4.21 8.98 20.00
CA ARG A 296 -2.78 8.77 20.25
C ARG A 296 -2.21 7.85 19.18
N THR A 297 -1.07 8.24 18.60
CA THR A 297 -0.31 7.38 17.69
C THR A 297 0.31 6.21 18.46
N GLN A 298 0.24 5.01 17.91
CA GLN A 298 0.86 3.82 18.48
C GLN A 298 2.23 3.56 17.84
N MET A 299 3.21 3.15 18.65
CA MET A 299 4.52 2.72 18.17
C MET A 299 4.36 1.61 17.12
N PHE A 300 5.11 1.69 16.02
CA PHE A 300 4.96 0.79 14.88
C PHE A 300 3.51 0.69 14.36
N ASN A 301 2.73 1.76 14.51
CA ASN A 301 1.31 1.79 14.11
C ASN A 301 0.46 0.67 14.77
N GLY A 302 0.87 0.20 15.95
CA GLY A 302 0.24 -0.89 16.69
C GLY A 302 0.69 -2.31 16.30
N TYR A 303 1.70 -2.45 15.46
CA TYR A 303 2.26 -3.75 15.04
C TYR A 303 3.54 -4.14 15.81
N GLY A 304 3.81 -3.49 16.95
CA GLY A 304 5.04 -3.70 17.73
C GLY A 304 5.32 -5.15 18.08
N TYR A 305 4.28 -5.92 18.44
CA TYR A 305 4.44 -7.35 18.78
C TYR A 305 5.07 -8.16 17.62
N GLN A 306 4.73 -7.84 16.38
CA GLN A 306 5.19 -8.57 15.19
C GLN A 306 6.53 -8.07 14.64
N VAL A 307 6.94 -6.83 14.97
CA VAL A 307 8.05 -6.19 14.27
C VAL A 307 9.14 -5.63 15.16
N ALA A 308 8.88 -5.35 16.44
CA ALA A 308 9.83 -4.65 17.30
C ALA A 308 11.18 -5.36 17.41
N SER A 309 11.20 -6.69 17.47
CA SER A 309 12.43 -7.49 17.57
C SER A 309 13.38 -7.34 16.38
N MET A 310 12.88 -6.91 15.20
CA MET A 310 13.76 -6.61 14.05
C MET A 310 14.65 -5.38 14.30
N TYR A 311 14.31 -4.57 15.28
CA TYR A 311 14.97 -3.31 15.59
C TYR A 311 15.70 -3.33 16.94
N ASP A 312 15.85 -4.51 17.56
CA ASP A 312 16.56 -4.64 18.83
C ASP A 312 17.99 -4.13 18.72
N GLY A 313 18.37 -3.24 19.65
CA GLY A 313 19.69 -2.61 19.67
C GLY A 313 19.87 -1.43 18.69
N MET A 314 18.83 -1.03 17.96
CA MET A 314 18.85 0.17 17.11
C MET A 314 18.32 1.38 17.87
N ASP A 315 18.97 2.54 17.74
CA ASP A 315 18.39 3.81 18.15
C ASP A 315 17.35 4.26 17.11
N LEU A 316 16.07 4.14 17.46
CA LEU A 316 14.95 4.50 16.58
C LEU A 316 14.72 6.01 16.50
N ALA A 317 15.36 6.81 17.36
CA ALA A 317 15.32 8.26 17.26
C ALA A 317 16.32 8.81 16.22
N GLU A 318 17.45 8.14 16.06
CA GLU A 318 18.45 8.49 15.03
C GLU A 318 18.15 7.84 13.68
N ARG A 319 17.44 6.70 13.70
CA ARG A 319 17.16 5.88 12.50
C ARG A 319 15.68 5.83 12.17
N TYR A 320 15.09 6.99 12.02
CA TYR A 320 13.67 7.14 11.65
C TYR A 320 13.43 7.11 10.13
#